data_7e0689f5c31da1b33f843db10ca8d484
#
_entry.id   7e0689f5c31da1b33f843db10ca8d484
#
_cell.length_a   1.000
_cell.length_b   1.000
_cell.length_c   1.000
_cell.angle_alpha   90.00
_cell.angle_beta   90.00
_cell.angle_gamma   90.00
#
_symmetry.space_group_name_H-M   'P 1'
#
loop_
_entity.id
_entity.type
_entity.pdbx_description
1 polymer ?
#
loop_
_entity_poly.entity_id
_entity_poly.type
_entity_poly.pdbx_seq_one_letter_code
_entity_poly.pdbx_strand_id
1 'polypeptide(L)'
;MTEVGKDPSIATEADLDVLREQLDRVPRGVVGIGARCVCGRPTVVKTAPRLEDGSPFPTTFYLTSPPIVKACSTLEAEHVMEDFNDLLANDEEVAAQYQAAHRDYIERRLELGDEIGRASCRERVSHIV
;
A
#
# COMPACT_ATOMS: atom_id res chain seq x y z
N MET A 1 10.55 -12.86 -23.34
CA MET A 1 9.37 -12.47 -24.11
C MET A 1 8.25 -12.08 -23.19
N THR A 2 7.65 -10.96 -23.45
CA THR A 2 6.51 -10.50 -22.65
C THR A 2 5.23 -11.13 -23.17
N GLU A 3 4.48 -11.75 -22.30
CA GLU A 3 3.18 -12.30 -22.66
C GLU A 3 2.19 -11.16 -22.87
N VAL A 4 1.63 -11.10 -24.08
CA VAL A 4 0.64 -10.08 -24.40
C VAL A 4 -0.63 -10.35 -23.60
N GLY A 5 -1.15 -9.32 -22.94
CA GLY A 5 -2.39 -9.42 -22.19
C GLY A 5 -2.23 -9.89 -20.73
N LYS A 6 -1.01 -10.16 -20.30
CA LYS A 6 -0.80 -10.52 -18.88
C LYS A 6 -0.91 -9.29 -17.99
N ASP A 7 -1.83 -9.35 -17.04
CA ASP A 7 -2.04 -8.27 -16.08
C ASP A 7 -0.88 -8.22 -15.08
N PRO A 8 -0.10 -7.12 -15.01
CA PRO A 8 1.00 -7.01 -14.08
C PRO A 8 0.56 -6.96 -12.61
N SER A 9 -0.72 -6.74 -12.34
CA SER A 9 -1.23 -6.73 -10.97
C SER A 9 -1.45 -8.13 -10.40
N ILE A 10 -1.39 -9.16 -11.23
CA ILE A 10 -1.58 -10.55 -10.78
C ILE A 10 -0.28 -11.05 -10.15
N ALA A 11 -0.38 -11.56 -8.91
CA ALA A 11 0.76 -12.14 -8.22
C ALA A 11 1.02 -13.57 -8.74
N THR A 12 2.24 -13.82 -9.17
CA THR A 12 2.67 -15.14 -9.61
C THR A 12 3.44 -15.86 -8.49
N GLU A 13 3.74 -17.15 -8.67
CA GLU A 13 4.57 -17.86 -7.71
C GLU A 13 5.96 -17.25 -7.59
N ALA A 14 6.53 -16.78 -8.71
CA ALA A 14 7.82 -16.10 -8.69
C ALA A 14 7.73 -14.82 -7.88
N ASP A 15 6.64 -14.09 -7.98
CA ASP A 15 6.41 -12.88 -7.18
C ASP A 15 6.36 -13.22 -5.69
N LEU A 16 5.66 -14.30 -5.33
CA LEU A 16 5.56 -14.72 -3.93
C LEU A 16 6.91 -15.12 -3.36
N ASP A 17 7.77 -15.74 -4.16
CA ASP A 17 9.13 -16.07 -3.75
C ASP A 17 9.96 -14.81 -3.48
N VAL A 18 9.85 -13.80 -4.36
CA VAL A 18 10.53 -12.52 -4.16
C VAL A 18 10.02 -11.83 -2.89
N LEU A 19 8.70 -11.84 -2.67
CA LEU A 19 8.11 -11.24 -1.47
C LEU A 19 8.60 -11.92 -0.20
N ARG A 20 8.76 -13.24 -0.23
CA ARG A 20 9.31 -13.98 0.89
C ARG A 20 10.71 -13.53 1.23
N GLU A 21 11.54 -13.30 0.21
CA GLU A 21 12.89 -12.75 0.41
C GLU A 21 12.85 -11.33 0.96
N GLN A 22 11.99 -10.48 0.39
CA GLN A 22 11.90 -9.07 0.79
C GLN A 22 11.43 -8.91 2.23
N LEU A 23 10.47 -9.73 2.65
CA LEU A 23 9.85 -9.61 3.97
C LEU A 23 10.46 -10.54 5.02
N ASP A 24 11.31 -11.47 4.59
CA ASP A 24 11.90 -12.51 5.46
C ASP A 24 10.84 -13.35 6.16
N ARG A 25 9.69 -13.53 5.51
CA ARG A 25 8.58 -14.32 6.01
C ARG A 25 7.58 -14.58 4.88
N VAL A 26 6.66 -15.50 5.09
CA VAL A 26 5.59 -15.75 4.14
C VAL A 26 4.58 -14.59 4.21
N PRO A 27 4.32 -13.91 3.09
CA PRO A 27 3.34 -12.83 3.11
C PRO A 27 1.92 -13.35 3.33
N ARG A 28 1.08 -12.59 4.02
CA ARG A 28 -0.29 -12.96 4.33
C ARG A 28 -1.27 -12.05 3.58
N GLY A 29 -2.34 -12.64 3.12
CA GLY A 29 -3.44 -11.89 2.55
C GLY A 29 -3.15 -11.20 1.22
N VAL A 30 -2.11 -11.64 0.51
CA VAL A 30 -1.76 -11.05 -0.80
C VAL A 30 -2.82 -11.40 -1.83
N VAL A 31 -3.42 -10.37 -2.44
CA VAL A 31 -4.41 -10.55 -3.52
C VAL A 31 -3.91 -10.04 -4.85
N GLY A 32 -2.79 -9.33 -4.88
CA GLY A 32 -2.21 -8.84 -6.12
C GLY A 32 -0.97 -8.01 -5.88
N ILE A 33 -0.41 -7.48 -6.96
CA ILE A 33 0.76 -6.60 -6.93
C ILE A 33 0.29 -5.17 -7.19
N GLY A 34 0.64 -4.25 -6.29
CA GLY A 34 0.26 -2.84 -6.41
C GLY A 34 1.19 -2.03 -7.28
N ALA A 35 2.48 -2.34 -7.26
CA ALA A 35 3.49 -1.66 -8.07
C ALA A 35 4.69 -2.57 -8.27
N ARG A 36 5.41 -2.34 -9.38
CA ARG A 36 6.62 -3.10 -9.73
C ARG A 36 7.75 -2.16 -10.08
N CYS A 37 8.96 -2.62 -9.81
CA CYS A 37 10.17 -1.99 -10.32
C CYS A 37 10.25 -2.17 -11.84
N VAL A 38 11.05 -1.36 -12.53
CA VAL A 38 11.28 -1.52 -13.97
C VAL A 38 11.85 -2.89 -14.31
N CYS A 39 12.52 -3.55 -13.38
CA CYS A 39 13.01 -4.92 -13.54
C CYS A 39 11.94 -6.00 -13.41
N GLY A 40 10.70 -5.62 -13.06
CA GLY A 40 9.59 -6.53 -12.87
C GLY A 40 9.36 -7.02 -11.45
N ARG A 41 10.29 -6.78 -10.54
CA ARG A 41 10.12 -7.20 -9.14
C ARG A 41 9.01 -6.41 -8.45
N PRO A 42 8.19 -7.05 -7.62
CA PRO A 42 7.17 -6.32 -6.87
C PRO A 42 7.80 -5.35 -5.87
N THR A 43 7.24 -4.16 -5.78
CA THR A 43 7.66 -3.14 -4.81
C THR A 43 6.57 -2.87 -3.79
N VAL A 44 5.31 -3.06 -4.18
CA VAL A 44 4.12 -2.88 -3.33
C VAL A 44 3.18 -4.03 -3.63
N VAL A 45 2.61 -4.62 -2.58
CA VAL A 45 1.58 -5.65 -2.74
C VAL A 45 0.22 -5.13 -2.32
N LYS A 46 -0.82 -5.68 -2.92
CA LYS A 46 -2.20 -5.45 -2.49
C LYS A 46 -2.57 -6.55 -1.51
N THR A 47 -3.19 -6.17 -0.41
CA THR A 47 -3.61 -7.12 0.61
C THR A 47 -5.12 -7.05 0.81
N ALA A 48 -5.72 -8.18 1.15
CA ALA A 48 -7.15 -8.26 1.41
C ALA A 48 -7.51 -7.44 2.66
N PRO A 49 -8.72 -6.84 2.70
CA PRO A 49 -9.15 -6.09 3.89
C PRO A 49 -9.34 -6.97 5.13
N ARG A 50 -9.49 -8.27 4.92
CA ARG A 50 -9.57 -9.24 6.02
C ARG A 50 -8.58 -10.36 5.78
N LEU A 51 -7.97 -10.84 6.86
CA LEU A 51 -7.12 -12.02 6.84
C LEU A 51 -7.97 -13.28 6.81
N GLU A 52 -7.34 -14.44 6.62
CA GLU A 52 -8.04 -15.72 6.54
C GLU A 52 -8.87 -16.04 7.79
N ASP A 53 -8.42 -15.58 8.95
CA ASP A 53 -9.13 -15.78 10.22
C ASP A 53 -10.26 -14.77 10.45
N GLY A 54 -10.52 -13.87 9.49
CA GLY A 54 -11.55 -12.86 9.58
C GLY A 54 -11.10 -11.57 10.25
N SER A 55 -9.88 -11.49 10.73
CA SER A 55 -9.34 -10.27 11.35
C SER A 55 -9.22 -9.15 10.30
N PRO A 56 -9.63 -7.92 10.64
CA PRO A 56 -9.44 -6.80 9.71
C PRO A 56 -7.96 -6.48 9.52
N PHE A 57 -7.60 -6.17 8.27
CA PHE A 57 -6.25 -5.77 7.92
C PHE A 57 -6.33 -4.41 7.24
N PRO A 58 -5.97 -3.32 7.93
CA PRO A 58 -6.22 -1.97 7.44
C PRO A 58 -5.32 -1.52 6.28
N THR A 59 -4.21 -2.19 6.06
CA THR A 59 -3.28 -1.83 4.99
C THR A 59 -3.69 -2.50 3.68
N THR A 60 -4.02 -1.70 2.66
CA THR A 60 -4.36 -2.22 1.32
C THR A 60 -3.13 -2.36 0.45
N PHE A 61 -2.24 -1.37 0.50
CA PHE A 61 -0.99 -1.36 -0.26
C PHE A 61 0.16 -1.43 0.74
N TYR A 62 0.93 -2.50 0.65
CA TYR A 62 2.02 -2.75 1.58
C TYR A 62 3.35 -2.69 0.82
N LEU A 63 4.23 -1.79 1.27
CA LEU A 63 5.53 -1.58 0.65
C LEU A 63 6.48 -2.72 1.05
N THR A 64 7.05 -3.38 0.08
CA THR A 64 7.90 -4.56 0.30
C THR A 64 9.34 -4.38 -0.17
N SER A 65 9.60 -3.46 -1.09
CA SER A 65 10.93 -3.24 -1.64
C SER A 65 11.90 -2.73 -0.57
N PRO A 66 12.98 -3.47 -0.24
CA PRO A 66 13.89 -3.05 0.82
C PRO A 66 14.52 -1.68 0.62
N PRO A 67 15.00 -1.29 -0.59
CA PRO A 67 15.54 0.05 -0.79
C PRO A 67 14.51 1.15 -0.55
N ILE A 68 13.25 0.93 -0.95
CA ILE A 68 12.21 1.94 -0.77
C ILE A 68 11.78 2.01 0.69
N VAL A 69 11.68 0.86 1.37
CA VAL A 69 11.42 0.81 2.81
C VAL A 69 12.48 1.60 3.57
N LYS A 70 13.74 1.41 3.19
CA LYS A 70 14.86 2.13 3.81
C LYS A 70 14.74 3.63 3.58
N ALA A 71 14.38 4.03 2.36
CA ALA A 71 14.21 5.44 2.02
C ALA A 71 13.08 6.07 2.87
N CYS A 72 11.96 5.39 3.01
CA CYS A 72 10.85 5.87 3.84
C CYS A 72 11.26 5.98 5.31
N SER A 73 12.01 5.00 5.82
CA SER A 73 12.51 5.04 7.19
C SER A 73 13.45 6.23 7.42
N THR A 74 14.26 6.56 6.44
CA THR A 74 15.14 7.74 6.50
C THR A 74 14.31 9.02 6.59
N LEU A 75 13.27 9.15 5.78
CA LEU A 75 12.39 10.31 5.82
C LEU A 75 11.69 10.44 7.18
N GLU A 76 11.26 9.33 7.75
CA GLU A 76 10.64 9.31 9.07
C GLU A 76 11.64 9.75 10.15
N ALA A 77 12.88 9.26 10.07
CA ALA A 77 13.93 9.64 11.02
C ALA A 77 14.29 11.11 10.92
N GLU A 78 14.16 11.71 9.75
CA GLU A 78 14.44 13.14 9.54
C GLU A 78 13.24 14.03 9.84
N HIS A 79 12.13 13.46 10.34
CA HIS A 79 10.92 14.18 10.70
C HIS A 79 10.25 14.93 9.54
N VAL A 80 10.37 14.41 8.33
CA VAL A 80 9.76 15.01 7.14
C VAL A 80 8.22 15.02 7.24
N MET A 81 7.65 14.14 8.05
CA MET A 81 6.21 14.10 8.28
C MET A 81 5.69 15.43 8.80
N GLU A 82 6.46 16.13 9.63
CA GLU A 82 6.08 17.45 10.14
C GLU A 82 5.98 18.47 9.01
N ASP A 83 6.92 18.41 8.06
CA ASP A 83 6.91 19.28 6.88
C ASP A 83 5.69 18.98 6.01
N PHE A 84 5.33 17.73 5.85
CA PHE A 84 4.15 17.35 5.09
C PHE A 84 2.86 17.83 5.76
N ASN A 85 2.79 17.73 7.08
CA ASN A 85 1.62 18.22 7.82
C ASN A 85 1.48 19.74 7.70
N ASP A 86 2.59 20.46 7.74
CA ASP A 86 2.59 21.90 7.53
C ASP A 86 2.13 22.24 6.12
N LEU A 87 2.59 21.49 5.13
CA LEU A 87 2.18 21.68 3.74
C LEU A 87 0.67 21.48 3.56
N LEU A 88 0.12 20.43 4.17
CA LEU A 88 -1.32 20.15 4.12
C LEU A 88 -2.13 21.26 4.80
N ALA A 89 -1.61 21.84 5.86
CA ALA A 89 -2.29 22.91 6.59
C ALA A 89 -2.27 24.24 5.84
N ASN A 90 -1.24 24.50 5.02
CA ASN A 90 -0.99 25.79 4.42
C ASN A 90 -1.24 25.86 2.91
N ASP A 91 -1.41 24.71 2.22
CA ASP A 91 -1.64 24.64 0.79
C ASP A 91 -2.95 23.93 0.49
N GLU A 92 -3.95 24.68 0.08
CA GLU A 92 -5.28 24.16 -0.19
C GLU A 92 -5.31 23.18 -1.35
N GLU A 93 -4.48 23.38 -2.36
CA GLU A 93 -4.41 22.49 -3.52
C GLU A 93 -3.84 21.13 -3.12
N VAL A 94 -2.77 21.14 -2.34
CA VAL A 94 -2.16 19.90 -1.83
C VAL A 94 -3.14 19.18 -0.91
N ALA A 95 -3.85 19.91 -0.05
CA ALA A 95 -4.86 19.31 0.83
C ALA A 95 -5.98 18.65 0.04
N ALA A 96 -6.44 19.28 -1.06
CA ALA A 96 -7.47 18.72 -1.91
C ALA A 96 -6.99 17.45 -2.62
N GLN A 97 -5.75 17.44 -3.10
CA GLN A 97 -5.14 16.27 -3.71
C GLN A 97 -4.99 15.11 -2.71
N TYR A 98 -4.63 15.42 -1.49
CA TYR A 98 -4.49 14.44 -0.43
C TYR A 98 -5.85 13.79 -0.10
N GLN A 99 -6.90 14.60 -0.03
CA GLN A 99 -8.24 14.08 0.20
C GLN A 99 -8.74 13.21 -0.96
N ALA A 100 -8.42 13.59 -2.19
CA ALA A 100 -8.75 12.79 -3.36
C ALA A 100 -8.04 11.44 -3.33
N ALA A 101 -6.77 11.42 -2.94
CA ALA A 101 -6.00 10.19 -2.78
C ALA A 101 -6.59 9.32 -1.68
N HIS A 102 -7.02 9.91 -0.60
CA HIS A 102 -7.66 9.19 0.51
C HIS A 102 -8.96 8.52 0.05
N ARG A 103 -9.80 9.24 -0.70
CA ARG A 103 -11.04 8.67 -1.23
C ARG A 103 -10.76 7.52 -2.20
N ASP A 104 -9.76 7.70 -3.07
CA ASP A 104 -9.33 6.66 -4.00
C ASP A 104 -8.86 5.40 -3.26
N TYR A 105 -8.09 5.57 -2.21
CA TYR A 105 -7.61 4.47 -1.38
C TYR A 105 -8.78 3.68 -0.78
N ILE A 106 -9.77 4.37 -0.24
CA ILE A 106 -10.94 3.73 0.35
C ILE A 106 -11.73 2.97 -0.72
N GLU A 107 -11.94 3.57 -1.88
CA GLU A 107 -12.66 2.92 -2.97
C GLU A 107 -11.96 1.64 -3.43
N ARG A 108 -10.65 1.69 -3.58
CA ARG A 108 -9.86 0.50 -3.96
C ARG A 108 -9.94 -0.59 -2.90
N ARG A 109 -9.95 -0.19 -1.64
CA ARG A 109 -10.09 -1.14 -0.54
C ARG A 109 -11.47 -1.80 -0.55
N LEU A 110 -12.51 -1.05 -0.84
CA LEU A 110 -13.87 -1.58 -0.94
C LEU A 110 -14.03 -2.56 -2.10
N GLU A 111 -13.32 -2.37 -3.19
CA GLU A 111 -13.31 -3.31 -4.30
C GLU A 111 -12.75 -4.67 -3.88
N LEU A 112 -11.88 -4.69 -2.87
CA LEU A 112 -11.25 -5.90 -2.37
C LEU A 112 -12.01 -6.52 -1.19
N GLY A 113 -12.95 -5.78 -0.56
CA GLY A 113 -13.61 -6.24 0.64
C GLY A 113 -14.87 -5.46 1.00
N ASP A 114 -15.21 -5.47 2.27
CA ASP A 114 -16.48 -4.96 2.79
C ASP A 114 -16.34 -3.65 3.58
N GLU A 115 -17.46 -3.17 4.13
CA GLU A 115 -17.53 -1.92 4.87
C GLU A 115 -16.68 -1.88 6.13
N ILE A 116 -16.41 -3.02 6.74
CA ILE A 116 -15.54 -3.09 7.92
C ILE A 116 -14.13 -2.65 7.53
N GLY A 117 -13.67 -3.08 6.34
CA GLY A 117 -12.41 -2.62 5.80
C GLY A 117 -12.39 -1.10 5.62
N ARG A 118 -13.50 -0.52 5.17
CA ARG A 118 -13.64 0.93 5.01
C ARG A 118 -13.52 1.66 6.34
N ALA A 119 -14.23 1.19 7.36
CA ALA A 119 -14.21 1.80 8.68
C ALA A 119 -12.80 1.79 9.27
N SER A 120 -12.10 0.66 9.20
CA SER A 120 -10.72 0.53 9.67
C SER A 120 -9.78 1.50 8.95
N CYS A 121 -9.96 1.65 7.63
CA CYS A 121 -9.15 2.57 6.84
C CYS A 121 -9.38 4.03 7.27
N ARG A 122 -10.62 4.41 7.52
CA ARG A 122 -10.97 5.76 7.99
C ARG A 122 -10.34 6.08 9.32
N GLU A 123 -10.45 5.16 10.27
CA GLU A 123 -9.86 5.34 11.58
C GLU A 123 -8.36 5.57 11.50
N ARG A 124 -7.69 4.77 10.66
CA ARG A 124 -6.26 4.87 10.49
C ARG A 124 -5.84 6.22 9.94
N VAL A 125 -6.54 6.72 8.95
CA VAL A 125 -6.25 8.02 8.36
C VAL A 125 -6.53 9.15 9.33
N SER A 126 -7.61 9.05 10.12
CA SER A 126 -7.95 10.04 11.13
C SER A 126 -6.84 10.21 12.17
N HIS A 127 -6.13 9.14 12.50
CA HIS A 127 -5.03 9.21 13.45
C HIS A 127 -3.76 9.82 12.86
N ILE A 128 -3.59 9.76 11.56
CA ILE A 128 -2.41 10.33 10.89
C ILE A 128 -2.57 11.83 10.73
N VAL A 129 -3.75 12.28 10.50
CA VAL A 129 -4.08 13.70 10.32
C VAL A 129 -4.44 14.34 11.65
#